data_ef2afdb461f9be967fc2e9efa9b17bef
#
_entry.id   ef2afdb461f9be967fc2e9efa9b17bef
#
_cell.length_a   1.000
_cell.length_b   1.000
_cell.length_c   1.000
_cell.angle_alpha   90.00
_cell.angle_beta   90.00
_cell.angle_gamma   90.00
#
_symmetry.space_group_name_H-M   'P 1'
#
loop_
_entity.id
_entity.type
_entity.pdbx_description
1 polymer ?
#
loop_
_entity_poly.entity_id
_entity_poly.type
_entity_poly.pdbx_seq_one_letter_code
_entity_poly.pdbx_strand_id
1 'polypeptide(L)'
;EVFRTVVGTAAHQMPAAESHNEPYNILSLNAMIKPSSTVYRSYIKGVKTGSTHDAGRNFASAAVNDKGETYIGVVLGAPWDAAEDGYAYSFHDTATIYDWLFANYSIKPSIDTGSPVTEVKVNYSSEADTLMLYPAGDLKTVLPNDSDELLEKTFDVPESVDAPIAMGDKVGTVTLTLNGALVGTVDLIAGQDV
;
A
#
# COMPACT_ATOMS: atom_id res chain seq x y z
N GLU A 1 -15.28 5.52 4.57
CA GLU A 1 -15.72 6.42 3.48
C GLU A 1 -15.79 7.88 3.94
N VAL A 2 -16.55 8.21 4.98
CA VAL A 2 -16.72 9.60 5.50
C VAL A 2 -15.38 10.29 5.77
N PHE A 3 -14.44 9.62 6.42
CA PHE A 3 -13.11 10.19 6.70
C PHE A 3 -12.38 10.63 5.41
N ARG A 4 -12.36 9.77 4.39
CA ARG A 4 -11.72 10.10 3.10
C ARG A 4 -12.35 11.31 2.42
N THR A 5 -13.67 11.42 2.48
CA THR A 5 -14.40 12.57 1.93
C THR A 5 -14.02 13.86 2.66
N VAL A 6 -14.03 13.86 3.98
CA VAL A 6 -13.73 15.05 4.79
C VAL A 6 -12.29 15.52 4.55
N VAL A 7 -11.29 14.63 4.64
CA VAL A 7 -9.88 15.04 4.51
C VAL A 7 -9.49 15.40 3.07
N GLY A 8 -10.24 14.93 2.08
CA GLY A 8 -10.06 15.27 0.66
C GLY A 8 -10.83 16.52 0.20
N THR A 9 -11.64 17.15 1.07
CA THR A 9 -12.44 18.32 0.72
C THR A 9 -11.63 19.61 0.91
N ALA A 10 -11.40 20.34 -0.18
CA ALA A 10 -10.62 21.59 -0.15
C ALA A 10 -11.36 22.76 0.52
N ALA A 11 -12.68 22.81 0.33
CA ALA A 11 -13.55 23.83 0.93
C ALA A 11 -14.95 23.23 1.16
N HIS A 12 -15.58 23.62 2.26
CA HIS A 12 -16.96 23.26 2.58
C HIS A 12 -17.71 24.48 3.09
N GLN A 13 -18.89 24.76 2.52
CA GLN A 13 -19.76 25.81 3.01
C GLN A 13 -20.69 25.27 4.08
N MET A 14 -20.55 25.79 5.30
CA MET A 14 -21.50 25.54 6.39
C MET A 14 -22.75 26.37 6.16
N PRO A 15 -23.95 25.78 6.17
CA PRO A 15 -25.19 26.53 6.06
C PRO A 15 -25.43 27.37 7.32
N ALA A 16 -26.27 28.39 7.19
CA ALA A 16 -26.75 29.13 8.37
C ALA A 16 -27.47 28.20 9.36
N ALA A 17 -27.30 28.47 10.66
CA ALA A 17 -27.91 27.72 11.75
C ALA A 17 -28.25 28.66 12.93
N GLU A 18 -28.92 28.15 13.96
CA GLU A 18 -29.27 28.97 15.15
C GLU A 18 -28.03 29.55 15.81
N SER A 19 -26.88 28.90 15.75
CA SER A 19 -25.61 29.37 16.32
C SER A 19 -24.87 30.40 15.47
N HIS A 20 -25.26 30.58 14.19
CA HIS A 20 -24.69 31.57 13.26
C HIS A 20 -25.70 31.88 12.15
N ASN A 21 -26.04 33.11 11.97
CA ASN A 21 -27.11 33.56 11.08
C ASN A 21 -26.76 33.54 9.59
N GLU A 22 -25.47 33.41 9.25
CA GLU A 22 -25.00 33.40 7.85
C GLU A 22 -24.13 32.19 7.57
N PRO A 23 -24.16 31.67 6.30
CA PRO A 23 -23.26 30.63 5.85
C PRO A 23 -21.80 31.10 5.92
N TYR A 24 -20.89 30.21 6.27
CA TYR A 24 -19.47 30.48 6.22
C TYR A 24 -18.67 29.32 5.59
N ASN A 25 -17.51 29.63 5.03
CA ASN A 25 -16.66 28.64 4.39
C ASN A 25 -15.59 28.11 5.35
N ILE A 26 -15.50 26.80 5.46
CA ILE A 26 -14.38 26.09 6.08
C ILE A 26 -13.40 25.72 4.96
N LEU A 27 -12.17 26.19 5.07
CA LEU A 27 -11.11 25.92 4.10
C LEU A 27 -10.11 24.92 4.69
N SER A 28 -9.76 23.92 3.91
CA SER A 28 -8.68 22.99 4.27
C SER A 28 -7.35 23.73 4.40
N LEU A 29 -6.54 23.37 5.41
CA LEU A 29 -5.15 23.83 5.51
C LEU A 29 -4.20 23.06 4.56
N ASN A 30 -4.66 21.96 3.99
CA ASN A 30 -3.89 21.20 2.99
C ASN A 30 -3.93 21.90 1.65
N ALA A 31 -2.83 22.58 1.29
CA ALA A 31 -2.72 23.29 0.02
C ALA A 31 -2.64 22.32 -1.18
N MET A 32 -2.16 21.08 -0.99
CA MET A 32 -1.97 20.12 -2.08
C MET A 32 -3.27 19.58 -2.70
N ILE A 33 -4.43 19.76 -2.02
CA ILE A 33 -5.75 19.39 -2.58
C ILE A 33 -6.51 20.59 -3.18
N LYS A 34 -5.91 21.79 -3.18
CA LYS A 34 -6.53 23.02 -3.72
C LYS A 34 -6.05 23.28 -5.14
N PRO A 35 -6.90 23.20 -6.17
CA PRO A 35 -6.48 23.39 -7.57
C PRO A 35 -5.83 24.75 -7.86
N SER A 36 -6.11 25.78 -7.04
CA SER A 36 -5.52 27.12 -7.18
C SER A 36 -4.13 27.27 -6.58
N SER A 37 -3.61 26.22 -5.90
CA SER A 37 -2.31 26.24 -5.24
C SER A 37 -1.20 25.77 -6.20
N THR A 38 0.01 26.35 -6.13
CA THR A 38 1.19 25.92 -6.90
C THR A 38 1.67 24.53 -6.48
N VAL A 39 1.41 24.14 -5.23
CA VAL A 39 1.73 22.80 -4.70
C VAL A 39 0.61 21.78 -4.93
N TYR A 40 -0.45 22.13 -5.67
CA TYR A 40 -1.53 21.19 -6.00
C TYR A 40 -0.99 19.94 -6.71
N ARG A 41 -1.49 18.77 -6.28
CA ARG A 41 -1.25 17.50 -6.97
C ARG A 41 -2.55 16.70 -7.03
N SER A 42 -2.99 16.35 -8.23
CA SER A 42 -4.26 15.62 -8.46
C SER A 42 -4.30 14.25 -7.78
N TYR A 43 -3.14 13.64 -7.58
CA TYR A 43 -3.00 12.36 -6.89
C TYR A 43 -3.14 12.45 -5.37
N ILE A 44 -3.00 13.63 -4.74
CA ILE A 44 -3.18 13.81 -3.28
C ILE A 44 -4.66 13.78 -2.91
N LYS A 45 -5.01 12.94 -1.92
CA LYS A 45 -6.38 12.72 -1.43
C LYS A 45 -6.60 13.14 0.03
N GLY A 46 -5.65 13.82 0.63
CA GLY A 46 -5.67 14.28 2.02
C GLY A 46 -4.26 14.16 2.60
N VAL A 47 -4.00 14.20 3.92
CA VAL A 47 -4.92 13.94 5.01
C VAL A 47 -4.91 15.11 6.00
N LYS A 48 -3.74 15.36 6.69
CA LYS A 48 -3.68 16.32 7.82
C LYS A 48 -2.34 17.02 7.91
N THR A 49 -2.39 18.33 8.03
CA THR A 49 -1.27 19.18 8.43
C THR A 49 -1.22 19.33 9.95
N GLY A 50 -0.05 19.52 10.50
CA GLY A 50 0.14 19.84 11.91
C GLY A 50 1.45 20.58 12.12
N SER A 51 1.48 21.50 13.11
CA SER A 51 2.71 22.21 13.43
C SER A 51 2.72 22.66 14.88
N THR A 52 3.89 22.59 15.51
CA THR A 52 4.20 23.25 16.78
C THR A 52 5.58 23.87 16.64
N HIS A 53 5.90 24.83 17.48
CA HIS A 53 7.18 25.52 17.43
C HIS A 53 8.36 24.54 17.43
N ASP A 54 8.30 23.53 18.27
CA ASP A 54 9.41 22.56 18.45
C ASP A 54 9.39 21.43 17.41
N ALA A 55 8.20 21.05 16.91
CA ALA A 55 8.07 19.96 15.95
C ALA A 55 8.17 20.42 14.47
N GLY A 56 8.24 21.72 14.21
CA GLY A 56 8.20 22.25 12.85
C GLY A 56 6.85 22.03 12.15
N ARG A 57 6.86 22.05 10.84
CA ARG A 57 5.68 21.78 9.99
C ARG A 57 5.66 20.32 9.57
N ASN A 58 4.53 19.66 9.83
CA ASN A 58 4.35 18.25 9.58
C ASN A 58 3.15 18.03 8.63
N PHE A 59 3.24 17.00 7.80
CA PHE A 59 2.16 16.65 6.90
C PHE A 59 2.04 15.13 6.73
N ALA A 60 0.90 14.60 7.11
CA ALA A 60 0.49 13.23 6.77
C ALA A 60 -0.39 13.30 5.52
N SER A 61 -0.06 12.52 4.51
CA SER A 61 -0.70 12.55 3.20
C SER A 61 -1.12 11.16 2.73
N ALA A 62 -2.14 11.11 1.89
CA ALA A 62 -2.50 9.93 1.11
C ALA A 62 -2.47 10.32 -0.38
N ALA A 63 -1.83 9.51 -1.19
CA ALA A 63 -1.77 9.69 -2.64
C ALA A 63 -2.31 8.45 -3.34
N VAL A 64 -2.99 8.66 -4.46
CA VAL A 64 -3.48 7.58 -5.32
C VAL A 64 -2.90 7.78 -6.71
N ASN A 65 -2.14 6.81 -7.20
CA ASN A 65 -1.55 6.87 -8.54
C ASN A 65 -2.58 6.54 -9.63
N ASP A 66 -2.16 6.61 -10.90
CA ASP A 66 -3.01 6.36 -12.06
C ASP A 66 -3.53 4.91 -12.15
N LYS A 67 -2.91 3.97 -11.41
CA LYS A 67 -3.35 2.58 -11.29
C LYS A 67 -4.38 2.37 -10.18
N GLY A 68 -4.72 3.42 -9.41
CA GLY A 68 -5.63 3.34 -8.26
C GLY A 68 -4.97 2.83 -6.98
N GLU A 69 -3.65 2.70 -6.96
CA GLU A 69 -2.88 2.26 -5.79
C GLU A 69 -2.71 3.41 -4.81
N THR A 70 -2.96 3.11 -3.51
CA THR A 70 -2.90 4.11 -2.45
C THR A 70 -1.60 4.00 -1.66
N TYR A 71 -0.93 5.12 -1.51
CA TYR A 71 0.29 5.27 -0.71
C TYR A 71 0.06 6.29 0.40
N ILE A 72 0.67 6.04 1.56
CA ILE A 72 0.67 6.95 2.70
C ILE A 72 2.07 7.51 2.86
N GLY A 73 2.17 8.84 2.95
CA GLY A 73 3.42 9.55 3.18
C GLY A 73 3.33 10.43 4.41
N VAL A 74 4.42 10.53 5.16
CA VAL A 74 4.51 11.41 6.32
C VAL A 74 5.82 12.18 6.26
N VAL A 75 5.72 13.52 6.22
CA VAL A 75 6.84 14.44 6.33
C VAL A 75 6.79 15.07 7.71
N LEU A 76 7.87 14.99 8.46
CA LEU A 76 8.00 15.53 9.82
C LEU A 76 9.13 16.55 9.90
N GLY A 77 8.96 17.56 10.74
CA GLY A 77 10.02 18.49 11.10
C GLY A 77 10.45 19.46 9.98
N ALA A 78 9.60 19.69 8.98
CA ALA A 78 9.94 20.67 7.96
C ALA A 78 10.06 22.09 8.56
N PRO A 79 10.96 22.94 8.01
CA PRO A 79 11.21 24.28 8.52
C PRO A 79 9.95 25.13 8.61
N TRP A 80 9.95 26.10 9.53
CA TRP A 80 8.88 27.10 9.66
C TRP A 80 8.80 28.06 8.48
N ASP A 81 9.91 28.31 7.83
CA ASP A 81 9.97 29.15 6.66
C ASP A 81 9.11 28.58 5.54
N ALA A 82 8.63 29.43 4.68
CA ALA A 82 7.96 29.05 3.46
C ALA A 82 8.97 29.01 2.30
N ALA A 83 8.71 28.17 1.30
CA ALA A 83 9.41 28.21 0.04
C ALA A 83 9.10 29.53 -0.71
N GLU A 84 9.80 29.78 -1.83
CA GLU A 84 9.64 31.02 -2.61
C GLU A 84 8.20 31.27 -3.07
N ASP A 85 7.41 30.22 -3.27
CA ASP A 85 5.99 30.30 -3.64
C ASP A 85 5.04 30.55 -2.46
N GLY A 86 5.58 30.72 -1.23
CA GLY A 86 4.83 30.99 0.00
C GLY A 86 4.23 29.76 0.68
N TYR A 87 4.46 28.56 0.17
CA TYR A 87 3.96 27.32 0.77
C TYR A 87 5.01 26.63 1.66
N ALA A 88 4.54 25.79 2.59
CA ALA A 88 5.40 25.04 3.49
C ALA A 88 6.25 24.01 2.74
N TYR A 89 7.53 23.88 3.13
CA TYR A 89 8.44 22.87 2.60
C TYR A 89 7.89 21.44 2.72
N SER A 90 7.10 21.14 3.76
CA SER A 90 6.46 19.82 3.90
C SER A 90 5.57 19.43 2.72
N PHE A 91 4.99 20.40 1.98
CA PHE A 91 4.24 20.10 0.75
C PHE A 91 5.18 19.80 -0.43
N HIS A 92 6.29 20.56 -0.55
CA HIS A 92 7.29 20.34 -1.59
C HIS A 92 7.99 19.00 -1.43
N ASP A 93 8.39 18.67 -0.19
CA ASP A 93 9.00 17.38 0.15
C ASP A 93 8.05 16.23 -0.16
N THR A 94 6.76 16.38 0.21
CA THR A 94 5.72 15.40 -0.10
C THR A 94 5.58 15.19 -1.61
N ALA A 95 5.54 16.26 -2.40
CA ALA A 95 5.47 16.16 -3.86
C ALA A 95 6.69 15.43 -4.42
N THR A 96 7.88 15.81 -3.99
CA THR A 96 9.13 15.19 -4.43
C THR A 96 9.19 13.69 -4.12
N ILE A 97 8.76 13.30 -2.91
CA ILE A 97 8.72 11.88 -2.50
C ILE A 97 7.76 11.08 -3.40
N TYR A 98 6.54 11.58 -3.64
CA TYR A 98 5.58 10.84 -4.46
C TYR A 98 5.94 10.84 -5.93
N ASP A 99 6.42 11.96 -6.48
CA ASP A 99 6.86 12.02 -7.87
C ASP A 99 8.01 11.02 -8.11
N TRP A 100 8.97 10.93 -7.16
CA TRP A 100 10.04 9.94 -7.19
C TRP A 100 9.51 8.51 -7.03
N LEU A 101 8.62 8.28 -6.06
CA LEU A 101 8.03 6.96 -5.80
C LEU A 101 7.32 6.42 -7.04
N PHE A 102 6.46 7.22 -7.65
CA PHE A 102 5.68 6.78 -8.82
C PHE A 102 6.53 6.57 -10.07
N ALA A 103 7.65 7.29 -10.20
CA ALA A 103 8.60 7.09 -11.29
C ALA A 103 9.42 5.80 -11.14
N ASN A 104 9.71 5.38 -9.90
CA ASN A 104 10.69 4.32 -9.64
C ASN A 104 10.08 3.02 -9.07
N TYR A 105 8.87 3.07 -8.51
CA TYR A 105 8.26 1.93 -7.83
C TYR A 105 6.81 1.71 -8.28
N SER A 106 6.37 0.47 -8.20
CA SER A 106 4.98 0.07 -8.41
C SER A 106 4.61 -1.11 -7.51
N ILE A 107 3.31 -1.27 -7.23
CA ILE A 107 2.80 -2.46 -6.57
C ILE A 107 2.71 -3.56 -7.63
N LYS A 108 3.46 -4.64 -7.43
CA LYS A 108 3.48 -5.80 -8.30
C LYS A 108 2.94 -7.04 -7.58
N PRO A 109 2.25 -7.96 -8.29
CA PRO A 109 1.94 -9.27 -7.73
C PRO A 109 3.27 -10.02 -7.52
N SER A 110 3.53 -10.42 -6.29
CA SER A 110 4.74 -11.15 -5.90
C SER A 110 4.47 -12.65 -5.84
N ILE A 111 3.23 -13.02 -5.54
CA ILE A 111 2.69 -14.37 -5.61
C ILE A 111 1.18 -14.26 -5.84
N ASP A 112 0.60 -15.17 -6.61
CA ASP A 112 -0.84 -15.23 -6.90
C ASP A 112 -1.37 -16.66 -6.71
N THR A 113 -2.68 -16.77 -6.49
CA THR A 113 -3.38 -18.03 -6.24
C THR A 113 -3.66 -18.83 -7.51
N GLY A 114 -3.40 -18.28 -8.68
CA GLY A 114 -3.79 -18.85 -9.97
C GLY A 114 -2.87 -19.96 -10.50
N SER A 115 -1.67 -20.11 -9.89
CA SER A 115 -0.67 -21.07 -10.37
C SER A 115 -0.01 -21.82 -9.22
N PRO A 116 0.29 -23.14 -9.39
CA PRO A 116 1.06 -23.88 -8.40
C PRO A 116 2.48 -23.31 -8.33
N VAL A 117 3.06 -23.33 -7.15
CA VAL A 117 4.40 -22.77 -6.91
C VAL A 117 5.44 -23.83 -6.56
N THR A 118 5.00 -25.01 -6.11
CA THR A 118 5.84 -26.18 -5.81
C THR A 118 4.97 -27.43 -5.75
N GLU A 119 5.59 -28.59 -5.58
CA GLU A 119 4.92 -29.88 -5.37
C GLU A 119 5.55 -30.66 -4.23
N VAL A 120 4.80 -31.60 -3.64
CA VAL A 120 5.30 -32.56 -2.66
C VAL A 120 4.91 -33.98 -3.09
N LYS A 121 5.67 -34.98 -2.63
CA LYS A 121 5.32 -36.39 -2.81
C LYS A 121 4.13 -36.78 -1.96
N VAL A 122 3.29 -37.68 -2.46
CA VAL A 122 2.16 -38.25 -1.72
C VAL A 122 2.46 -39.73 -1.45
N ASN A 123 2.35 -40.11 -0.17
CA ASN A 123 2.44 -41.50 0.26
C ASN A 123 1.01 -42.06 0.42
N TYR A 124 0.89 -43.39 0.20
CA TYR A 124 -0.35 -44.13 0.43
C TYR A 124 -1.54 -43.73 -0.44
N SER A 125 -1.34 -42.99 -1.51
CA SER A 125 -2.36 -42.69 -2.51
C SER A 125 -2.25 -43.64 -3.69
N SER A 126 -3.40 -44.05 -4.22
CA SER A 126 -3.50 -44.77 -5.51
C SER A 126 -3.84 -43.82 -6.68
N GLU A 127 -4.09 -42.56 -6.40
CA GLU A 127 -4.59 -41.57 -7.37
C GLU A 127 -3.51 -40.65 -7.90
N ALA A 128 -2.53 -40.29 -7.03
CA ALA A 128 -1.43 -39.41 -7.43
C ALA A 128 -0.16 -39.66 -6.60
N ASP A 129 1.00 -39.57 -7.26
CA ASP A 129 2.33 -39.66 -6.64
C ASP A 129 2.82 -38.31 -6.14
N THR A 130 2.25 -37.20 -6.62
CA THR A 130 2.61 -35.83 -6.26
C THR A 130 1.38 -34.96 -6.07
N LEU A 131 1.49 -33.97 -5.22
CA LEU A 131 0.46 -32.99 -4.93
C LEU A 131 1.00 -31.59 -5.24
N MET A 132 0.34 -30.89 -6.16
CA MET A 132 0.65 -29.49 -6.48
C MET A 132 0.18 -28.57 -5.35
N LEU A 133 1.04 -27.66 -4.93
CA LEU A 133 0.75 -26.69 -3.88
C LEU A 133 0.54 -25.30 -4.45
N TYR A 134 -0.58 -24.71 -4.05
CA TYR A 134 -0.99 -23.36 -4.44
C TYR A 134 -0.86 -22.39 -3.27
N PRO A 135 -0.56 -21.12 -3.53
CA PRO A 135 -0.66 -20.10 -2.48
C PRO A 135 -2.10 -19.95 -1.99
N ALA A 136 -2.30 -19.89 -0.69
CA ALA A 136 -3.63 -19.69 -0.08
C ALA A 136 -4.16 -18.26 -0.27
N GLY A 137 -3.32 -17.32 -0.70
CA GLY A 137 -3.67 -15.93 -0.94
C GLY A 137 -2.67 -15.20 -1.82
N ASP A 138 -3.12 -14.14 -2.45
CA ASP A 138 -2.27 -13.25 -3.24
C ASP A 138 -1.40 -12.40 -2.31
N LEU A 139 -0.14 -12.20 -2.71
CA LEU A 139 0.75 -11.22 -2.10
C LEU A 139 1.15 -10.19 -3.14
N LYS A 140 0.92 -8.91 -2.81
CA LYS A 140 1.37 -7.77 -3.60
C LYS A 140 2.34 -6.95 -2.77
N THR A 141 3.45 -6.52 -3.37
CA THR A 141 4.42 -5.66 -2.69
C THR A 141 4.89 -4.53 -3.57
N VAL A 142 5.40 -3.48 -2.95
CA VAL A 142 6.03 -2.36 -3.64
C VAL A 142 7.43 -2.78 -4.07
N LEU A 143 7.67 -2.81 -5.38
CA LEU A 143 8.95 -3.18 -5.97
C LEU A 143 9.46 -2.06 -6.88
N PRO A 144 10.79 -1.94 -7.02
CA PRO A 144 11.37 -1.11 -8.08
C PRO A 144 10.83 -1.52 -9.45
N ASN A 145 10.65 -0.57 -10.35
CA ASN A 145 10.07 -0.84 -11.67
C ASN A 145 10.90 -1.85 -12.50
N ASP A 146 12.22 -1.90 -12.27
CA ASP A 146 13.19 -2.74 -12.99
C ASP A 146 13.55 -4.04 -12.25
N SER A 147 12.74 -4.48 -11.25
CA SER A 147 13.13 -5.51 -10.28
C SER A 147 12.40 -6.84 -10.38
N ASP A 148 11.92 -7.25 -11.54
CA ASP A 148 11.16 -8.51 -11.68
C ASP A 148 11.96 -9.77 -11.27
N GLU A 149 13.30 -9.68 -11.20
CA GLU A 149 14.21 -10.76 -10.85
C GLU A 149 14.70 -10.79 -9.38
N LEU A 150 14.30 -9.82 -8.54
CA LEU A 150 14.91 -9.64 -7.21
C LEU A 150 14.15 -10.33 -6.06
N LEU A 151 13.01 -10.97 -6.32
CA LEU A 151 12.27 -11.70 -5.31
C LEU A 151 12.76 -13.14 -5.19
N GLU A 152 13.33 -13.44 -4.04
CA GLU A 152 13.71 -14.80 -3.67
C GLU A 152 12.54 -15.51 -2.98
N LYS A 153 12.26 -16.76 -3.36
CA LYS A 153 11.23 -17.61 -2.76
C LYS A 153 11.87 -18.77 -2.02
N THR A 154 11.59 -18.86 -0.74
CA THR A 154 12.01 -19.99 0.11
C THR A 154 10.78 -20.78 0.53
N PHE A 155 10.80 -22.08 0.24
CA PHE A 155 9.70 -22.99 0.55
C PHE A 155 10.01 -23.77 1.83
N ASP A 156 9.06 -23.75 2.77
CA ASP A 156 9.05 -24.61 3.96
C ASP A 156 7.90 -25.60 3.79
N VAL A 157 8.23 -26.76 3.15
CA VAL A 157 7.31 -27.84 2.83
C VAL A 157 7.93 -29.17 3.23
N PRO A 158 7.16 -30.17 3.67
CA PRO A 158 7.67 -31.52 3.96
C PRO A 158 8.13 -32.20 2.66
N GLU A 159 9.04 -33.17 2.75
CA GLU A 159 9.47 -33.99 1.60
C GLU A 159 8.33 -34.83 1.04
N SER A 160 7.41 -35.25 1.89
CA SER A 160 6.21 -36.02 1.49
C SER A 160 5.08 -35.79 2.48
N VAL A 161 3.87 -36.05 2.03
CA VAL A 161 2.64 -36.04 2.81
C VAL A 161 1.90 -37.37 2.68
N ASP A 162 1.13 -37.74 3.70
CA ASP A 162 0.37 -38.99 3.71
C ASP A 162 -1.09 -38.72 3.32
N ALA A 163 -1.63 -39.50 2.38
CA ALA A 163 -3.06 -39.46 2.06
C ALA A 163 -3.91 -40.03 3.23
N PRO A 164 -5.16 -39.56 3.43
CA PRO A 164 -5.88 -38.62 2.59
C PRO A 164 -5.58 -37.15 2.95
N ILE A 165 -5.53 -36.29 1.95
CA ILE A 165 -5.45 -34.84 2.09
C ILE A 165 -6.55 -34.23 1.25
N ALA A 166 -7.28 -33.27 1.82
CA ALA A 166 -8.33 -32.56 1.11
C ALA A 166 -7.80 -31.32 0.37
N MET A 167 -8.38 -31.01 -0.78
CA MET A 167 -8.14 -29.75 -1.45
C MET A 167 -8.33 -28.56 -0.51
N GLY A 168 -7.34 -27.67 -0.46
CA GLY A 168 -7.34 -26.50 0.42
C GLY A 168 -6.67 -26.73 1.79
N ASP A 169 -6.31 -27.98 2.13
CA ASP A 169 -5.55 -28.24 3.36
C ASP A 169 -4.17 -27.58 3.29
N LYS A 170 -3.76 -26.96 4.42
CA LYS A 170 -2.42 -26.37 4.52
C LYS A 170 -1.35 -27.44 4.58
N VAL A 171 -0.37 -27.34 3.71
CA VAL A 171 0.77 -28.28 3.60
C VAL A 171 2.10 -27.64 3.99
N GLY A 172 2.26 -26.33 3.75
CA GLY A 172 3.52 -25.65 4.04
C GLY A 172 3.38 -24.13 3.95
N THR A 173 4.50 -23.47 3.76
CA THR A 173 4.56 -22.01 3.55
C THR A 173 5.59 -21.65 2.49
N VAL A 174 5.40 -20.52 1.83
CA VAL A 174 6.40 -19.82 1.02
C VAL A 174 6.72 -18.48 1.63
N THR A 175 8.00 -18.22 1.83
CA THR A 175 8.51 -16.93 2.31
C THR A 175 9.17 -16.19 1.15
N LEU A 176 8.78 -14.92 0.95
CA LEU A 176 9.35 -14.04 -0.05
C LEU A 176 10.26 -13.02 0.60
N THR A 177 11.48 -12.88 0.04
CA THR A 177 12.44 -11.86 0.46
C THR A 177 12.87 -11.01 -0.73
N LEU A 178 13.22 -9.75 -0.46
CA LEU A 178 13.79 -8.81 -1.43
C LEU A 178 15.11 -8.31 -0.86
N ASN A 179 16.23 -8.64 -1.50
CA ASN A 179 17.58 -8.32 -1.01
C ASN A 179 17.79 -8.75 0.46
N GLY A 180 17.31 -9.94 0.83
CA GLY A 180 17.36 -10.47 2.19
C GLY A 180 16.38 -9.88 3.20
N ALA A 181 15.59 -8.86 2.82
CA ALA A 181 14.53 -8.33 3.67
C ALA A 181 13.22 -9.08 3.45
N LEU A 182 12.54 -9.45 4.53
CA LEU A 182 11.24 -10.14 4.47
C LEU A 182 10.19 -9.26 3.80
N VAL A 183 9.59 -9.77 2.73
CA VAL A 183 8.44 -9.16 2.04
C VAL A 183 7.13 -9.70 2.61
N GLY A 184 7.05 -11.03 2.78
CA GLY A 184 5.88 -11.68 3.36
C GLY A 184 5.99 -13.18 3.32
N THR A 185 5.05 -13.85 4.00
CA THR A 185 4.89 -15.31 4.00
C THR A 185 3.46 -15.64 3.65
N VAL A 186 3.27 -16.66 2.80
CA VAL A 186 1.97 -17.13 2.35
C VAL A 186 1.87 -18.63 2.62
N ASP A 187 0.73 -19.09 3.15
CA ASP A 187 0.46 -20.51 3.32
C ASP A 187 0.34 -21.20 1.96
N LEU A 188 0.81 -22.43 1.88
CA LEU A 188 0.67 -23.31 0.72
C LEU A 188 -0.38 -24.36 1.02
N ILE A 189 -1.33 -24.50 0.12
CA ILE A 189 -2.48 -25.40 0.25
C ILE A 189 -2.49 -26.45 -0.87
N ALA A 190 -3.11 -27.58 -0.57
CA ALA A 190 -3.34 -28.66 -1.52
C ALA A 190 -4.23 -28.19 -2.69
N GLY A 191 -3.79 -28.44 -3.92
CA GLY A 191 -4.53 -28.08 -5.12
C GLY A 191 -5.63 -29.06 -5.54
N GLN A 192 -5.65 -30.24 -4.94
CA GLN A 192 -6.63 -31.32 -5.19
C GLN A 192 -6.74 -32.25 -3.99
N ASP A 193 -7.77 -33.08 -3.97
CA ASP A 193 -7.87 -34.20 -3.05
C ASP A 193 -6.90 -35.33 -3.45
N VAL A 194 -6.29 -35.99 -2.49
CA VAL A 194 -5.43 -37.17 -2.70
C VAL A 194 -5.59 -38.20 -1.58
#